data_002c5ef11ac8a2845f53388bd5f02eb7
#
_entry.id   002c5ef11ac8a2845f53388bd5f02eb7
#
_cell.length_a   1.000
_cell.length_b   1.000
_cell.length_c   1.000
_cell.angle_alpha   90.00
_cell.angle_beta   90.00
_cell.angle_gamma   90.00
#
_symmetry.space_group_name_H-M   'P 1'
#
loop_
_entity.id
_entity.type
_entity.pdbx_description
1 polymer ?
#
loop_
_entity_poly.entity_id
_entity_poly.type
_entity_poly.pdbx_seq_one_letter_code
_entity_poly.pdbx_strand_id
1 'polypeptide(L)'
;MGGRATGPPSRNEGARFESIPKPDGGLRWLTRLDPAGDAEYREAVRPLVGRIERALGPEVLAIRTRPAPGGWHLASWGPARAAWHETLRNITREARRETTFAVADVYDCYGSISPEMIDSLMGPEAAHAVDFLRRGHERGVRGLPIGPDPSAVLANAVLVELDRAIQRTGARHLRWVDDIFLWGSGGEVPRALRALDDVAARMGFALHPEKTRILADRDEARAVALGTRDSSIIAAP
;
A
#
# COMPACT_ATOMS: atom_id res chain seq x y z
N MET A 1 -11.23 -21.19 4.13
CA MET A 1 -12.59 -20.71 4.47
C MET A 1 -12.83 -19.45 3.67
N GLY A 2 -13.75 -19.51 2.70
CA GLY A 2 -13.99 -18.43 1.74
C GLY A 2 -14.51 -17.18 2.42
N GLY A 3 -13.77 -16.07 2.24
CA GLY A 3 -14.20 -14.75 2.67
C GLY A 3 -15.49 -14.37 1.92
N ARG A 4 -16.60 -14.24 2.65
CA ARG A 4 -17.84 -13.70 2.10
C ARG A 4 -17.55 -12.29 1.59
N ALA A 5 -17.83 -12.05 0.31
CA ALA A 5 -17.92 -10.72 -0.24
C ALA A 5 -18.91 -9.92 0.64
N THR A 6 -18.38 -8.96 1.40
CA THR A 6 -19.22 -8.03 2.14
C THR A 6 -20.01 -7.23 1.13
N GLY A 7 -21.34 -7.21 1.27
CA GLY A 7 -22.21 -6.38 0.43
C GLY A 7 -21.81 -4.90 0.46
N PRO A 8 -22.39 -4.08 -0.43
CA PRO A 8 -22.07 -2.66 -0.46
C PRO A 8 -22.36 -2.01 0.89
N PRO A 9 -21.49 -1.07 1.34
CA PRO A 9 -21.82 -0.23 2.49
C PRO A 9 -23.15 0.48 2.25
N SER A 10 -23.90 0.75 3.31
CA SER A 10 -25.20 1.45 3.21
C SER A 10 -25.00 2.83 2.56
N ARG A 11 -25.94 3.25 1.69
CA ARG A 11 -25.94 4.61 1.12
C ARG A 11 -25.96 5.64 2.25
N ASN A 12 -25.00 6.57 2.23
CA ASN A 12 -24.87 7.62 3.22
C ASN A 12 -24.86 9.01 2.58
N GLU A 13 -25.40 9.99 3.29
CA GLU A 13 -25.17 11.40 3.00
C GLU A 13 -23.66 11.67 3.05
N GLY A 14 -23.08 12.21 1.95
CA GLY A 14 -21.68 12.59 1.85
C GLY A 14 -20.73 11.58 1.21
N ALA A 15 -21.14 10.31 1.01
CA ALA A 15 -20.30 9.33 0.31
C ALA A 15 -21.11 8.44 -0.64
N ARG A 16 -20.51 8.13 -1.81
CA ARG A 16 -21.03 7.15 -2.78
C ARG A 16 -20.03 5.98 -2.88
N PHE A 17 -20.55 4.78 -3.08
CA PHE A 17 -19.76 3.57 -3.25
C PHE A 17 -19.93 3.06 -4.68
N GLU A 18 -18.79 2.85 -5.37
CA GLU A 18 -18.72 2.29 -6.72
C GLU A 18 -17.97 0.96 -6.65
N SER A 19 -18.50 -0.07 -7.29
CA SER A 19 -17.78 -1.34 -7.41
C SER A 19 -16.97 -1.37 -8.69
N ILE A 20 -15.69 -1.75 -8.58
CA ILE A 20 -14.82 -2.00 -9.73
C ILE A 20 -14.44 -3.49 -9.71
N PRO A 21 -14.59 -4.20 -10.84
CA PRO A 21 -14.13 -5.58 -10.95
C PRO A 21 -12.62 -5.68 -10.73
N LYS A 22 -12.19 -6.66 -9.93
CA LYS A 22 -10.78 -7.05 -9.83
C LYS A 22 -10.45 -8.09 -10.92
N PRO A 23 -9.16 -8.22 -11.32
CA PRO A 23 -8.74 -9.24 -12.28
C PRO A 23 -9.04 -10.69 -11.82
N ASP A 24 -9.08 -10.92 -10.50
CA ASP A 24 -9.42 -12.21 -9.87
C ASP A 24 -10.92 -12.51 -9.80
N GLY A 25 -11.77 -11.66 -10.40
CA GLY A 25 -13.22 -11.78 -10.38
C GLY A 25 -13.89 -11.23 -9.12
N GLY A 26 -13.12 -10.75 -8.13
CA GLY A 26 -13.65 -10.05 -6.96
C GLY A 26 -14.12 -8.64 -7.29
N LEU A 27 -14.67 -7.95 -6.30
CA LEU A 27 -15.06 -6.54 -6.40
C LEU A 27 -14.20 -5.69 -5.46
N ARG A 28 -13.79 -4.50 -5.95
CA ARG A 28 -13.21 -3.43 -5.13
C ARG A 28 -14.25 -2.34 -4.97
N TRP A 29 -14.53 -1.94 -3.73
CA TRP A 29 -15.45 -0.86 -3.44
C TRP A 29 -14.69 0.46 -3.31
N LEU A 30 -14.88 1.38 -4.27
CA LEU A 30 -14.37 2.72 -4.18
C LEU A 30 -15.32 3.59 -3.38
N THR A 31 -14.76 4.44 -2.54
CA THR A 31 -15.48 5.47 -1.80
C THR A 31 -15.31 6.81 -2.53
N ARG A 32 -16.40 7.39 -2.98
CA ARG A 32 -16.45 8.75 -3.53
C ARG A 32 -17.03 9.67 -2.46
N LEU A 33 -16.17 10.48 -1.85
CA LEU A 33 -16.60 11.53 -0.93
C LEU A 33 -17.22 12.70 -1.74
N ASP A 34 -18.17 13.40 -1.14
CA ASP A 34 -18.58 14.70 -1.69
C ASP A 34 -17.46 15.74 -1.45
N PRO A 35 -17.53 16.93 -2.06
CA PRO A 35 -16.48 17.96 -1.92
C PRO A 35 -16.22 18.39 -0.47
N ALA A 36 -17.24 18.40 0.38
CA ALA A 36 -17.10 18.78 1.79
C ALA A 36 -16.38 17.69 2.60
N GLY A 37 -16.77 16.43 2.40
CA GLY A 37 -16.13 15.28 3.04
C GLY A 37 -14.68 15.07 2.57
N ASP A 38 -14.37 15.29 1.27
CA ASP A 38 -13.00 15.23 0.79
C ASP A 38 -12.14 16.35 1.40
N ALA A 39 -12.67 17.59 1.47
CA ALA A 39 -11.98 18.70 2.10
C ALA A 39 -11.74 18.46 3.60
N GLU A 40 -12.74 17.97 4.34
CA GLU A 40 -12.62 17.61 5.74
C GLU A 40 -11.53 16.54 5.95
N TYR A 41 -11.54 15.49 5.15
CA TYR A 41 -10.56 14.41 5.27
C TYR A 41 -9.14 14.87 4.93
N ARG A 42 -8.97 15.71 3.91
CA ARG A 42 -7.69 16.33 3.56
C ARG A 42 -7.14 17.19 4.69
N GLU A 43 -7.99 18.01 5.32
CA GLU A 43 -7.60 18.84 6.45
C GLU A 43 -7.24 18.00 7.68
N ALA A 44 -7.99 16.94 7.95
CA ALA A 44 -7.72 16.03 9.06
C ALA A 44 -6.36 15.32 8.93
N VAL A 45 -5.93 14.99 7.70
CA VAL A 45 -4.65 14.31 7.42
C VAL A 45 -3.50 15.31 7.25
N ARG A 46 -3.75 16.57 6.95
CA ARG A 46 -2.74 17.59 6.65
C ARG A 46 -1.59 17.68 7.67
N PRO A 47 -1.81 17.64 8.99
CA PRO A 47 -0.73 17.69 9.98
C PRO A 47 0.27 16.51 9.86
N LEU A 48 -0.20 15.35 9.40
CA LEU A 48 0.55 14.11 9.33
C LEU A 48 1.42 14.00 8.08
N VAL A 49 1.05 14.69 6.99
CA VAL A 49 1.65 14.54 5.66
C VAL A 49 3.17 14.68 5.68
N GLY A 50 3.69 15.75 6.27
CA GLY A 50 5.12 16.00 6.33
C GLY A 50 5.90 14.96 7.15
N ARG A 51 5.32 14.45 8.22
CA ARG A 51 5.92 13.38 9.04
C ARG A 51 5.94 12.06 8.27
N ILE A 52 4.84 11.73 7.62
CA ILE A 52 4.74 10.50 6.80
C ILE A 52 5.73 10.56 5.65
N GLU A 53 5.73 11.64 4.86
CA GLU A 53 6.64 11.78 3.72
C GLU A 53 8.12 11.64 4.10
N ARG A 54 8.53 12.22 5.24
CA ARG A 54 9.92 12.09 5.74
C ARG A 54 10.27 10.67 6.21
N ALA A 55 9.29 9.88 6.58
CA ALA A 55 9.51 8.49 6.99
C ALA A 55 9.69 7.53 5.80
N LEU A 56 9.25 7.93 4.60
CA LEU A 56 9.37 7.11 3.39
C LEU A 56 10.79 7.21 2.80
N GLY A 57 11.42 6.07 2.61
CA GLY A 57 12.69 5.95 1.91
C GLY A 57 12.56 6.11 0.37
N PRO A 58 13.68 6.10 -0.35
CA PRO A 58 13.70 6.16 -1.81
C PRO A 58 13.13 4.90 -2.49
N GLU A 59 13.00 3.80 -1.76
CA GLU A 59 12.41 2.54 -2.21
C GLU A 59 10.89 2.62 -2.40
N VAL A 60 10.23 3.63 -1.82
CA VAL A 60 8.79 3.86 -1.96
C VAL A 60 8.56 4.82 -3.12
N LEU A 61 8.04 4.32 -4.23
CA LEU A 61 7.88 5.12 -5.46
C LEU A 61 6.47 5.66 -5.67
N ALA A 62 5.45 4.99 -5.11
CA ALA A 62 4.06 5.41 -5.21
C ALA A 62 3.63 6.28 -4.03
N ILE A 63 2.57 7.09 -4.23
CA ILE A 63 1.91 7.85 -3.16
C ILE A 63 2.89 8.79 -2.44
N ARG A 64 3.76 9.47 -3.19
CA ARG A 64 4.61 10.54 -2.66
C ARG A 64 3.82 11.83 -2.62
N THR A 65 4.02 12.61 -1.57
CA THR A 65 3.36 13.90 -1.41
C THR A 65 4.25 15.06 -1.84
N ARG A 66 3.62 16.14 -2.29
CA ARG A 66 4.30 17.40 -2.64
C ARG A 66 3.54 18.56 -2.00
N PRO A 67 4.26 19.59 -1.53
CA PRO A 67 3.63 20.82 -1.10
C PRO A 67 2.82 21.47 -2.24
N ALA A 68 1.71 22.09 -1.88
CA ALA A 68 0.88 22.89 -2.80
C ALA A 68 0.39 24.13 -2.09
N PRO A 69 -0.01 25.20 -2.84
CA PRO A 69 -0.72 26.32 -2.25
C PRO A 69 -1.98 25.83 -1.52
N GLY A 70 -2.06 26.16 -0.22
CA GLY A 70 -3.18 25.73 0.62
C GLY A 70 -3.10 24.29 1.14
N GLY A 71 -1.99 23.56 0.91
CA GLY A 71 -1.88 22.21 1.47
C GLY A 71 -0.87 21.30 0.77
N TRP A 72 -1.34 20.21 0.23
CA TRP A 72 -0.54 19.16 -0.39
C TRP A 72 -1.30 18.46 -1.52
N HIS A 73 -0.56 17.77 -2.39
CA HIS A 73 -1.10 16.87 -3.41
C HIS A 73 -0.22 15.63 -3.56
N LEU A 74 -0.75 14.58 -4.15
CA LEU A 74 0.05 13.41 -4.54
C LEU A 74 0.89 13.72 -5.78
N ALA A 75 2.12 13.21 -5.81
CA ALA A 75 2.95 13.24 -7.00
C ALA A 75 2.27 12.48 -8.15
N SER A 76 2.53 12.93 -9.38
CA SER A 76 1.91 12.35 -10.58
C SER A 76 2.23 10.86 -10.75
N TRP A 77 1.22 10.06 -11.01
CA TRP A 77 1.31 8.60 -11.17
C TRP A 77 2.16 8.19 -12.38
N GLY A 78 2.02 8.87 -13.51
CA GLY A 78 2.72 8.51 -14.75
C GLY A 78 4.24 8.47 -14.60
N PRO A 79 4.91 9.55 -14.14
CA PRO A 79 6.34 9.55 -13.89
C PRO A 79 6.77 8.54 -12.81
N ALA A 80 6.01 8.39 -11.73
CA ALA A 80 6.29 7.42 -10.68
C ALA A 80 6.23 5.98 -11.21
N ARG A 81 5.22 5.66 -12.03
CA ARG A 81 5.09 4.34 -12.64
C ARG A 81 6.20 4.06 -13.66
N ALA A 82 6.59 5.04 -14.45
CA ALA A 82 7.73 4.91 -15.36
C ALA A 82 9.02 4.61 -14.58
N ALA A 83 9.27 5.35 -13.49
CA ALA A 83 10.41 5.12 -12.61
C ALA A 83 10.38 3.73 -11.96
N TRP A 84 9.21 3.24 -11.52
CA TRP A 84 9.02 1.89 -11.01
C TRP A 84 9.49 0.84 -12.02
N HIS A 85 8.95 0.86 -13.23
CA HIS A 85 9.30 -0.13 -14.27
C HIS A 85 10.76 -0.01 -14.71
N GLU A 86 11.31 1.19 -14.81
CA GLU A 86 12.72 1.41 -15.14
C GLU A 86 13.63 0.84 -14.06
N THR A 87 13.33 1.13 -12.78
CA THR A 87 14.12 0.64 -11.66
C THR A 87 14.09 -0.89 -11.58
N LEU A 88 12.93 -1.52 -11.73
CA LEU A 88 12.81 -2.98 -11.74
C LEU A 88 13.59 -3.61 -12.90
N ARG A 89 13.53 -3.02 -14.11
CA ARG A 89 14.33 -3.48 -15.26
C ARG A 89 15.82 -3.40 -14.97
N ASN A 90 16.28 -2.31 -14.36
CA ASN A 90 17.68 -2.13 -14.02
C ASN A 90 18.13 -3.14 -12.96
N ILE A 91 17.36 -3.32 -11.89
CA ILE A 91 17.63 -4.32 -10.84
C ILE A 91 17.76 -5.71 -11.43
N THR A 92 16.80 -6.14 -12.26
CA THR A 92 16.83 -7.49 -12.84
C THR A 92 17.92 -7.67 -13.89
N ARG A 93 18.31 -6.61 -14.62
CA ARG A 93 19.40 -6.64 -15.59
C ARG A 93 20.78 -6.73 -14.89
N GLU A 94 20.99 -5.98 -13.83
CA GLU A 94 22.27 -5.83 -13.14
C GLU A 94 22.47 -6.86 -12.01
N ALA A 95 21.46 -7.65 -11.72
CA ALA A 95 21.51 -8.67 -10.68
C ALA A 95 22.60 -9.71 -10.93
N ARG A 96 23.30 -10.10 -9.87
CA ARG A 96 24.28 -11.18 -9.90
C ARG A 96 23.55 -12.54 -10.02
N ARG A 97 24.30 -13.58 -10.38
CA ARG A 97 23.73 -14.93 -10.57
C ARG A 97 23.10 -15.49 -9.29
N GLU A 98 23.71 -15.16 -8.14
CA GLU A 98 23.28 -15.59 -6.82
C GLU A 98 22.17 -14.73 -6.21
N THR A 99 21.68 -13.70 -6.92
CA THR A 99 20.61 -12.84 -6.42
C THR A 99 19.30 -13.60 -6.36
N THR A 100 18.68 -13.63 -5.18
CA THR A 100 17.33 -14.14 -4.96
C THR A 100 16.33 -13.01 -5.06
N PHE A 101 15.17 -13.27 -5.65
CA PHE A 101 14.08 -12.33 -5.83
C PHE A 101 12.80 -12.86 -5.18
N ALA A 102 11.95 -11.96 -4.72
CA ALA A 102 10.62 -12.30 -4.26
C ALA A 102 9.64 -11.16 -4.52
N VAL A 103 8.37 -11.49 -4.50
CA VAL A 103 7.27 -10.54 -4.44
C VAL A 103 6.46 -10.78 -3.18
N ALA A 104 5.87 -9.73 -2.64
CA ALA A 104 4.92 -9.78 -1.53
C ALA A 104 3.82 -8.75 -1.75
N ASP A 105 2.62 -9.06 -1.28
CA ASP A 105 1.42 -8.22 -1.39
C ASP A 105 0.68 -8.31 -0.04
N VAL A 106 0.13 -7.20 0.43
CA VAL A 106 -0.66 -7.17 1.67
C VAL A 106 -2.12 -7.45 1.34
N TYR A 107 -2.66 -8.54 1.91
CA TYR A 107 -4.05 -8.92 1.70
C TYR A 107 -4.99 -7.84 2.25
N ASP A 108 -5.91 -7.35 1.39
CA ASP A 108 -6.91 -6.33 1.75
C ASP A 108 -6.30 -5.13 2.52
N CYS A 109 -5.19 -4.59 2.02
CA CYS A 109 -4.37 -3.59 2.71
C CYS A 109 -5.21 -2.45 3.31
N TYR A 110 -6.00 -1.74 2.48
CA TYR A 110 -6.82 -0.62 2.95
C TYR A 110 -7.90 -1.05 3.93
N GLY A 111 -8.56 -2.18 3.68
CA GLY A 111 -9.60 -2.71 4.56
C GLY A 111 -9.09 -3.20 5.91
N SER A 112 -7.78 -3.45 6.01
CA SER A 112 -7.12 -3.92 7.23
C SER A 112 -6.55 -2.79 8.11
N ILE A 113 -6.44 -1.56 7.60
CA ILE A 113 -5.92 -0.41 8.36
C ILE A 113 -7.05 0.24 9.17
N SER A 114 -7.07 -0.03 10.47
CA SER A 114 -8.08 0.55 11.38
C SER A 114 -7.72 1.95 11.88
N PRO A 115 -8.70 2.75 12.36
CA PRO A 115 -8.45 4.02 13.03
C PRO A 115 -7.50 3.88 14.22
N GLU A 116 -7.61 2.79 14.99
CA GLU A 116 -6.79 2.52 16.18
C GLU A 116 -5.33 2.28 15.81
N MET A 117 -5.08 1.68 14.65
CA MET A 117 -3.73 1.51 14.12
C MET A 117 -3.10 2.87 13.77
N ILE A 118 -3.85 3.76 13.14
CA ILE A 118 -3.41 5.13 12.86
C ILE A 118 -3.15 5.91 14.15
N ASP A 119 -4.05 5.80 15.13
CA ASP A 119 -3.90 6.44 16.44
C ASP A 119 -2.61 5.98 17.15
N SER A 120 -2.40 4.67 17.19
CA SER A 120 -1.21 4.07 17.81
C SER A 120 0.11 4.51 17.15
N LEU A 121 0.15 4.62 15.82
CA LEU A 121 1.37 4.96 15.08
C LEU A 121 1.65 6.47 15.04
N MET A 122 0.61 7.27 14.94
CA MET A 122 0.75 8.71 14.71
C MET A 122 0.52 9.54 15.96
N GLY A 123 -0.16 9.00 16.98
CA GLY A 123 -0.41 9.64 18.23
C GLY A 123 -1.41 10.81 18.13
N PRO A 124 -1.37 11.76 19.08
CA PRO A 124 -2.38 12.83 19.19
C PRO A 124 -2.55 13.71 17.96
N GLU A 125 -1.52 13.83 17.12
CA GLU A 125 -1.60 14.58 15.86
C GLU A 125 -2.61 13.98 14.87
N ALA A 126 -2.93 12.69 15.02
CA ALA A 126 -3.86 11.96 14.17
C ALA A 126 -5.33 12.08 14.63
N ALA A 127 -5.64 12.72 15.75
CA ALA A 127 -6.96 12.69 16.35
C ALA A 127 -8.09 13.02 15.36
N HIS A 128 -7.96 14.08 14.56
CA HIS A 128 -8.97 14.44 13.57
C HIS A 128 -9.11 13.39 12.45
N ALA A 129 -8.00 12.80 11.99
CA ALA A 129 -8.04 11.73 10.97
C ALA A 129 -8.69 10.46 11.54
N VAL A 130 -8.37 10.11 12.78
CA VAL A 130 -8.96 8.99 13.50
C VAL A 130 -10.47 9.17 13.69
N ASP A 131 -10.91 10.36 14.10
CA ASP A 131 -12.33 10.69 14.26
C ASP A 131 -13.09 10.62 12.92
N PHE A 132 -12.49 11.13 11.85
CA PHE A 132 -13.07 11.01 10.51
C PHE A 132 -13.26 9.53 10.11
N LEU A 133 -12.24 8.70 10.31
CA LEU A 133 -12.29 7.28 10.00
C LEU A 133 -13.30 6.53 10.87
N ARG A 134 -13.40 6.84 12.17
CA ARG A 134 -14.38 6.23 13.09
C ARG A 134 -15.82 6.51 12.63
N ARG A 135 -16.13 7.76 12.26
CA ARG A 135 -17.44 8.09 11.68
C ARG A 135 -17.71 7.32 10.38
N GLY A 136 -16.66 7.08 9.57
CA GLY A 136 -16.76 6.20 8.39
C GLY A 136 -17.08 4.76 8.77
N HIS A 137 -16.44 4.22 9.80
CA HIS A 137 -16.70 2.86 10.29
C HIS A 137 -18.11 2.69 10.84
N GLU A 138 -18.65 3.65 11.58
CA GLU A 138 -20.04 3.67 12.05
C GLU A 138 -21.04 3.60 10.89
N ARG A 139 -20.63 4.07 9.71
CA ARG A 139 -21.40 4.05 8.47
C ARG A 139 -21.09 2.86 7.57
N GLY A 140 -20.33 1.88 8.05
CA GLY A 140 -20.03 0.63 7.35
C GLY A 140 -18.81 0.67 6.42
N VAL A 141 -18.01 1.75 6.40
CA VAL A 141 -16.71 1.76 5.70
C VAL A 141 -15.72 0.93 6.49
N ARG A 142 -15.18 -0.12 5.90
CA ARG A 142 -14.16 -0.94 6.55
C ARG A 142 -12.76 -0.39 6.24
N GLY A 143 -11.94 -0.21 7.28
CA GLY A 143 -10.57 0.28 7.13
C GLY A 143 -10.49 1.69 6.56
N LEU A 144 -9.49 1.93 5.73
CA LEU A 144 -9.36 3.18 4.99
C LEU A 144 -10.30 3.18 3.78
N PRO A 145 -11.04 4.28 3.51
CA PRO A 145 -11.83 4.40 2.30
C PRO A 145 -10.94 4.36 1.05
N ILE A 146 -11.21 3.47 0.11
CA ILE A 146 -10.45 3.35 -1.14
C ILE A 146 -10.90 4.43 -2.11
N GLY A 147 -9.97 5.24 -2.59
CA GLY A 147 -10.20 6.31 -3.58
C GLY A 147 -9.71 7.69 -3.13
N PRO A 148 -10.05 8.18 -1.94
CA PRO A 148 -9.55 9.48 -1.47
C PRO A 148 -8.03 9.47 -1.24
N ASP A 149 -7.34 10.53 -1.71
CA ASP A 149 -5.89 10.70 -1.53
C ASP A 149 -5.41 10.61 -0.06
N PRO A 150 -6.14 11.16 0.94
CA PRO A 150 -5.73 11.04 2.34
C PRO A 150 -5.59 9.61 2.82
N SER A 151 -6.43 8.68 2.34
CA SER A 151 -6.31 7.26 2.66
C SER A 151 -4.99 6.67 2.18
N ALA A 152 -4.55 7.06 0.98
CA ALA A 152 -3.28 6.59 0.42
C ALA A 152 -2.08 7.10 1.24
N VAL A 153 -2.14 8.33 1.74
CA VAL A 153 -1.13 8.90 2.65
C VAL A 153 -1.11 8.14 3.99
N LEU A 154 -2.27 7.89 4.59
CA LEU A 154 -2.37 7.13 5.85
C LEU A 154 -1.93 5.67 5.68
N ALA A 155 -2.19 5.05 4.52
CA ALA A 155 -1.66 3.72 4.23
C ALA A 155 -0.13 3.71 4.29
N ASN A 156 0.54 4.72 3.75
CA ASN A 156 1.99 4.84 3.84
C ASN A 156 2.50 4.99 5.28
N ALA A 157 1.75 5.64 6.18
CA ALA A 157 2.12 5.73 7.60
C ALA A 157 2.23 4.35 8.26
N VAL A 158 1.43 3.41 7.79
CA VAL A 158 1.40 2.03 8.29
C VAL A 158 2.41 1.15 7.57
N LEU A 159 2.44 1.21 6.25
CA LEU A 159 3.29 0.36 5.41
C LEU A 159 4.79 0.62 5.59
N VAL A 160 5.19 1.79 6.08
CA VAL A 160 6.59 2.08 6.43
C VAL A 160 7.15 1.14 7.49
N GLU A 161 6.30 0.54 8.33
CA GLU A 161 6.75 -0.48 9.30
C GLU A 161 7.19 -1.78 8.61
N LEU A 162 6.56 -2.12 7.48
CA LEU A 162 6.98 -3.23 6.62
C LEU A 162 8.32 -2.91 5.94
N ASP A 163 8.49 -1.69 5.42
CA ASP A 163 9.77 -1.24 4.83
C ASP A 163 10.91 -1.37 5.85
N ARG A 164 10.70 -0.91 7.08
CA ARG A 164 11.67 -1.02 8.18
C ARG A 164 11.99 -2.48 8.53
N ALA A 165 11.00 -3.37 8.48
CA ALA A 165 11.21 -4.78 8.73
C ALA A 165 12.14 -5.40 7.68
N ILE A 166 11.94 -5.10 6.41
CA ILE A 166 12.79 -5.58 5.32
C ILE A 166 14.22 -5.04 5.49
N GLN A 167 14.39 -3.74 5.71
CA GLN A 167 15.68 -3.09 5.83
C GLN A 167 16.56 -3.73 6.92
N ARG A 168 15.98 -4.14 8.06
CA ARG A 168 16.69 -4.82 9.15
C ARG A 168 17.26 -6.20 8.78
N THR A 169 16.80 -6.80 7.68
CA THR A 169 17.28 -8.12 7.23
C THR A 169 18.47 -8.07 6.29
N GLY A 170 18.81 -6.88 5.77
CA GLY A 170 19.81 -6.68 4.73
C GLY A 170 19.25 -6.83 3.31
N ALA A 171 18.06 -7.36 3.12
CA ALA A 171 17.41 -7.41 1.82
C ALA A 171 17.06 -5.99 1.34
N ARG A 172 17.08 -5.82 0.03
CA ARG A 172 16.63 -4.59 -0.64
C ARG A 172 15.23 -4.78 -1.16
N HIS A 173 14.48 -3.68 -1.30
CA HIS A 173 13.13 -3.73 -1.84
C HIS A 173 12.78 -2.46 -2.62
N LEU A 174 11.72 -2.57 -3.39
CA LEU A 174 10.92 -1.48 -3.90
C LEU A 174 9.48 -1.71 -3.50
N ARG A 175 8.77 -0.65 -3.18
CA ARG A 175 7.34 -0.72 -2.85
C ARG A 175 6.50 0.20 -3.74
N TRP A 176 5.44 -0.37 -4.28
CA TRP A 176 4.37 0.32 -4.99
C TRP A 176 3.05 0.10 -4.25
N VAL A 177 2.67 1.03 -3.37
CA VAL A 177 1.54 0.89 -2.42
C VAL A 177 1.75 -0.35 -1.54
N ASP A 178 0.98 -1.41 -1.74
CA ASP A 178 1.01 -2.71 -1.06
C ASP A 178 1.84 -3.78 -1.80
N ASP A 179 2.18 -3.54 -3.07
CA ASP A 179 3.06 -4.41 -3.85
C ASP A 179 4.53 -4.18 -3.47
N ILE A 180 5.23 -5.23 -3.05
CA ILE A 180 6.62 -5.20 -2.64
C ILE A 180 7.45 -6.13 -3.52
N PHE A 181 8.48 -5.60 -4.17
CA PHE A 181 9.49 -6.38 -4.89
C PHE A 181 10.78 -6.42 -4.06
N LEU A 182 11.26 -7.62 -3.76
CA LEU A 182 12.41 -7.88 -2.90
C LEU A 182 13.56 -8.49 -3.68
N TRP A 183 14.79 -8.13 -3.32
CA TRP A 183 15.99 -8.81 -3.81
C TRP A 183 17.13 -8.74 -2.80
N GLY A 184 18.02 -9.73 -2.86
CA GLY A 184 19.18 -9.83 -1.99
C GLY A 184 20.01 -11.06 -2.26
N SER A 185 21.06 -11.26 -1.47
CA SER A 185 21.95 -12.44 -1.54
C SER A 185 21.58 -13.47 -0.48
N GLY A 186 21.88 -14.74 -0.75
CA GLY A 186 21.79 -15.86 0.21
C GLY A 186 20.43 -15.92 0.91
N GLY A 187 20.46 -15.92 2.25
CA GLY A 187 19.26 -16.01 3.08
C GLY A 187 18.52 -14.68 3.35
N GLU A 188 18.94 -13.55 2.77
CA GLU A 188 18.36 -12.22 3.08
C GLU A 188 16.88 -12.14 2.69
N VAL A 189 16.53 -12.57 1.46
CA VAL A 189 15.14 -12.54 0.98
C VAL A 189 14.20 -13.43 1.78
N PRO A 190 14.54 -14.71 2.08
CA PRO A 190 13.73 -15.54 2.99
C PRO A 190 13.58 -14.93 4.40
N ARG A 191 14.64 -14.29 4.94
CA ARG A 191 14.53 -13.56 6.22
C ARG A 191 13.58 -12.37 6.11
N ALA A 192 13.65 -11.63 5.00
CA ALA A 192 12.77 -10.48 4.77
C ALA A 192 11.29 -10.90 4.67
N LEU A 193 10.98 -11.99 3.97
CA LEU A 193 9.61 -12.51 3.89
C LEU A 193 9.08 -12.93 5.27
N ARG A 194 9.90 -13.60 6.10
CA ARG A 194 9.52 -13.92 7.47
C ARG A 194 9.32 -12.67 8.33
N ALA A 195 10.22 -11.68 8.22
CA ALA A 195 10.10 -10.44 8.97
C ALA A 195 8.86 -9.63 8.55
N LEU A 196 8.49 -9.67 7.26
CA LEU A 196 7.24 -9.09 6.76
C LEU A 196 6.03 -9.77 7.37
N ASP A 197 5.99 -11.11 7.35
CA ASP A 197 4.88 -11.89 7.90
C ASP A 197 4.71 -11.64 9.40
N ASP A 198 5.82 -11.64 10.15
CA ASP A 198 5.84 -11.35 11.59
C ASP A 198 5.33 -9.94 11.91
N VAL A 199 5.75 -8.92 11.15
CA VAL A 199 5.30 -7.54 11.37
C VAL A 199 3.85 -7.39 10.93
N ALA A 200 3.47 -7.92 9.78
CA ALA A 200 2.10 -7.91 9.30
C ALA A 200 1.15 -8.53 10.33
N ALA A 201 1.48 -9.72 10.83
CA ALA A 201 0.67 -10.41 11.84
C ALA A 201 0.52 -9.61 13.14
N ARG A 202 1.60 -8.98 13.65
CA ARG A 202 1.54 -8.12 14.84
C ARG A 202 0.67 -6.88 14.64
N MET A 203 0.60 -6.37 13.41
CA MET A 203 -0.22 -5.21 13.04
C MET A 203 -1.65 -5.59 12.63
N GLY A 204 -2.00 -6.88 12.65
CA GLY A 204 -3.32 -7.35 12.23
C GLY A 204 -3.52 -7.46 10.71
N PHE A 205 -2.41 -7.45 9.94
CA PHE A 205 -2.40 -7.75 8.51
C PHE A 205 -2.15 -9.22 8.23
N ALA A 206 -2.39 -9.60 6.97
CA ALA A 206 -1.89 -10.84 6.40
C ALA A 206 -1.22 -10.55 5.05
N LEU A 207 -0.17 -11.26 4.73
CA LEU A 207 0.34 -11.27 3.37
C LEU A 207 -0.59 -12.09 2.47
N HIS A 208 -0.70 -11.70 1.20
CA HIS A 208 -1.53 -12.43 0.24
C HIS A 208 -0.85 -13.75 -0.14
N PRO A 209 -1.41 -14.93 0.21
CA PRO A 209 -0.69 -16.21 0.11
C PRO A 209 -0.33 -16.59 -1.34
N GLU A 210 -1.17 -16.21 -2.31
CA GLU A 210 -0.94 -16.55 -3.72
C GLU A 210 -0.01 -15.56 -4.43
N LYS A 211 0.13 -14.33 -3.89
CA LYS A 211 0.95 -13.28 -4.47
C LYS A 211 2.29 -13.08 -3.75
N THR A 212 2.48 -13.71 -2.58
CA THR A 212 3.71 -13.62 -1.81
C THR A 212 4.54 -14.88 -2.03
N ARG A 213 5.66 -14.74 -2.76
CA ARG A 213 6.50 -15.90 -3.11
C ARG A 213 7.91 -15.50 -3.52
N ILE A 214 8.83 -16.43 -3.35
CA ILE A 214 10.18 -16.36 -3.94
C ILE A 214 10.03 -16.68 -5.44
N LEU A 215 10.72 -15.92 -6.27
CA LEU A 215 10.77 -16.13 -7.71
C LEU A 215 11.86 -17.16 -8.05
N ALA A 216 11.57 -18.03 -9.03
CA ALA A 216 12.44 -19.17 -9.32
C ALA A 216 13.82 -18.72 -9.82
N ASP A 217 13.86 -17.66 -10.62
CA ASP A 217 15.09 -17.17 -11.24
C ASP A 217 14.96 -15.69 -11.69
N ARG A 218 16.01 -15.19 -12.33
CA ARG A 218 16.07 -13.82 -12.87
C ARG A 218 15.06 -13.60 -14.02
N ASP A 219 14.79 -14.59 -14.83
CA ASP A 219 13.90 -14.46 -15.98
C ASP A 219 12.44 -14.34 -15.51
N GLU A 220 12.06 -15.08 -14.46
CA GLU A 220 10.79 -14.89 -13.81
C GLU A 220 10.70 -13.50 -13.14
N ALA A 221 11.76 -13.06 -12.44
CA ALA A 221 11.82 -11.74 -11.84
C ALA A 221 11.66 -10.63 -12.90
N ARG A 222 12.29 -10.79 -14.06
CA ARG A 222 12.16 -9.88 -15.19
C ARG A 222 10.76 -9.90 -15.79
N ALA A 223 10.14 -11.06 -15.92
CA ALA A 223 8.77 -11.21 -16.42
C ALA A 223 7.77 -10.51 -15.51
N VAL A 224 7.91 -10.66 -14.19
CA VAL A 224 7.12 -9.93 -13.18
C VAL A 224 7.36 -8.42 -13.28
N ALA A 225 8.62 -7.99 -13.36
CA ALA A 225 9.00 -6.58 -13.48
C ALA A 225 8.44 -5.90 -14.75
N LEU A 226 8.24 -6.66 -15.82
CA LEU A 226 7.67 -6.18 -17.09
C LEU A 226 6.14 -6.31 -17.16
N GLY A 227 5.51 -6.94 -16.16
CA GLY A 227 4.07 -7.22 -16.17
C GLY A 227 3.64 -8.25 -17.22
N THR A 228 4.57 -9.08 -17.72
CA THR A 228 4.30 -10.10 -18.76
C THR A 228 3.84 -11.44 -18.20
N ARG A 229 3.92 -11.63 -16.88
CA ARG A 229 3.33 -12.75 -16.14
C ARG A 229 2.52 -12.22 -14.98
N ASP A 230 1.24 -12.60 -14.95
CA ASP A 230 0.24 -12.22 -13.97
C ASP A 230 0.18 -10.69 -13.66
N SER A 231 -0.48 -9.99 -14.56
CA SER A 231 -0.81 -8.56 -14.42
C SER A 231 -1.69 -8.23 -13.18
N SER A 232 -2.02 -9.24 -12.36
CA SER A 232 -2.73 -9.06 -11.11
C SER A 232 -1.89 -8.38 -10.03
N ILE A 233 -0.54 -8.44 -10.12
CA ILE A 233 0.36 -7.84 -9.14
C ILE A 233 0.60 -6.34 -9.42
N ILE A 234 0.39 -5.85 -10.63
CA ILE A 234 0.79 -4.48 -11.03
C ILE A 234 -0.36 -3.68 -11.67
N ALA A 235 -1.56 -4.16 -11.65
CA ALA A 235 -2.72 -3.45 -12.18
C ALA A 235 -3.50 -2.75 -11.07
N ALA A 236 -3.05 -1.58 -10.67
CA ALA A 236 -3.93 -0.57 -10.09
C ALA A 236 -4.20 0.51 -11.14
N PRO A 237 -5.43 1.07 -11.21
CA PRO A 237 -5.86 2.02 -12.20
C PRO A 237 -5.07 3.31 -12.20
#